data_bb2123fe5d7dae80b6f7aa77201809ba
#
_entry.id   bb2123fe5d7dae80b6f7aa77201809ba
#
_cell.length_a   1.000
_cell.length_b   1.000
_cell.length_c   1.000
_cell.angle_alpha   90.00
_cell.angle_beta   90.00
_cell.angle_gamma   90.00
#
_symmetry.space_group_name_H-M   'P 1'
#
loop_
_entity.id
_entity.type
_entity.pdbx_description
1 polymer ?
#
loop_
_entity_poly.entity_id
_entity_poly.type
_entity_poly.pdbx_seq_one_letter_code
_entity_poly.pdbx_strand_id
1 'polypeptide(L)'
;MASEGASTILEVAVLDVVAGREAEFERAFRQAQRIISSMGGYVSHELHRCLETASRYLLLVRWERLEDHTVGFRGSPQYQEWRRLLHHFYDPFPTVEHYLAVPGVRGQREE
;
A
#
# COMPACT_ATOMS: atom_id res chain seq x y z
N MET A 1 5.87 6.66 23.47
CA MET A 1 5.71 7.17 23.16
C MET A 1 4.72 7.90 22.49
N ALA A 2 4.74 8.93 22.51
CA ALA A 2 3.74 9.77 22.00
C ALA A 2 3.41 9.50 20.60
N SER A 3 4.34 9.08 19.89
CA SER A 3 4.08 8.92 18.49
C SER A 3 3.08 7.84 18.22
N GLU A 4 2.86 6.96 19.18
CA GLU A 4 1.90 6.01 18.91
C GLU A 4 0.56 6.54 18.90
N GLY A 5 0.34 7.60 19.60
CA GLY A 5 -0.94 8.23 19.59
C GLY A 5 -1.17 9.04 18.37
N ALA A 6 -0.11 9.36 17.67
CA ALA A 6 -0.27 10.15 16.48
C ALA A 6 -0.99 9.34 15.44
N SER A 7 -1.94 9.96 14.81
CA SER A 7 -2.73 9.29 13.80
C SER A 7 -1.91 9.15 12.54
N THR A 8 -1.69 7.92 12.13
CA THR A 8 -1.16 7.66 10.81
C THR A 8 -2.32 7.45 9.86
N ILE A 9 -2.06 7.62 8.58
CA ILE A 9 -3.06 7.40 7.56
C ILE A 9 -2.82 6.04 6.94
N LEU A 10 -3.87 5.25 6.80
CA LEU A 10 -3.79 3.96 6.15
C LEU A 10 -4.28 4.08 4.72
N GLU A 11 -3.40 3.85 3.78
CA GLU A 11 -3.76 3.73 2.38
C GLU A 11 -4.17 2.31 2.10
N VAL A 12 -5.30 2.11 1.44
CA VAL A 12 -5.82 0.79 1.09
C VAL A 12 -6.08 0.74 -0.41
N ALA A 13 -5.48 -0.23 -1.08
CA ALA A 13 -5.71 -0.44 -2.50
C ALA A 13 -6.04 -1.90 -2.75
N VAL A 14 -7.14 -2.15 -3.46
CA VAL A 14 -7.48 -3.50 -3.91
C VAL A 14 -6.89 -3.64 -5.32
N LEU A 15 -5.99 -4.60 -5.46
CA LEU A 15 -5.25 -4.76 -6.71
C LEU A 15 -5.72 -6.04 -7.40
N ASP A 16 -6.43 -5.89 -8.51
CA ASP A 16 -6.82 -7.04 -9.32
C ASP A 16 -5.78 -7.22 -10.41
N VAL A 17 -4.97 -8.26 -10.26
CA VAL A 17 -3.87 -8.55 -11.17
C VAL A 17 -4.39 -9.42 -12.31
N VAL A 18 -3.87 -9.19 -13.49
CA VAL A 18 -4.23 -10.01 -14.65
C VAL A 18 -3.97 -11.48 -14.33
N ALA A 19 -4.98 -12.32 -14.58
CA ALA A 19 -4.90 -13.73 -14.24
C ALA A 19 -3.72 -14.39 -14.96
N GLY A 20 -2.99 -15.20 -14.21
CA GLY A 20 -1.81 -15.87 -14.74
C GLY A 20 -0.52 -15.09 -14.55
N ARG A 21 -0.62 -13.84 -14.11
CA ARG A 21 0.58 -13.01 -13.92
C ARG A 21 0.92 -12.78 -12.46
N GLU A 22 0.34 -13.58 -11.57
CA GLU A 22 0.52 -13.37 -10.13
C GLU A 22 1.99 -13.46 -9.71
N ALA A 23 2.69 -14.49 -10.19
CA ALA A 23 4.09 -14.65 -9.80
C ALA A 23 4.97 -13.50 -10.30
N GLU A 24 4.70 -13.03 -11.51
CA GLU A 24 5.44 -11.90 -12.05
C GLU A 24 5.17 -10.63 -11.23
N PHE A 25 3.89 -10.43 -10.88
CA PHE A 25 3.52 -9.28 -10.07
C PHE A 25 4.22 -9.30 -8.73
N GLU A 26 4.25 -10.46 -8.08
CA GLU A 26 4.87 -10.55 -6.76
C GLU A 26 6.37 -10.27 -6.83
N ARG A 27 7.03 -10.75 -7.88
CA ARG A 27 8.45 -10.44 -8.08
C ARG A 27 8.67 -8.95 -8.31
N ALA A 28 7.81 -8.35 -9.13
CA ALA A 28 7.91 -6.92 -9.40
C ALA A 28 7.66 -6.12 -8.13
N PHE A 29 6.69 -6.55 -7.31
CA PHE A 29 6.37 -5.83 -6.08
C PHE A 29 7.53 -5.92 -5.08
N ARG A 30 8.19 -7.06 -4.99
CA ARG A 30 9.36 -7.17 -4.10
C ARG A 30 10.44 -6.17 -4.48
N GLN A 31 10.56 -5.88 -5.76
CA GLN A 31 11.50 -4.87 -6.22
C GLN A 31 10.95 -3.46 -5.97
N ALA A 32 9.69 -3.24 -6.31
CA ALA A 32 9.08 -1.92 -6.22
C ALA A 32 8.96 -1.43 -4.78
N GLN A 33 8.83 -2.35 -3.81
CA GLN A 33 8.64 -1.92 -2.42
C GLN A 33 9.79 -1.07 -1.90
N ARG A 34 10.98 -1.20 -2.48
CA ARG A 34 12.11 -0.37 -2.06
C ARG A 34 11.88 1.09 -2.41
N ILE A 35 11.09 1.33 -3.45
CA ILE A 35 10.80 2.70 -3.86
C ILE A 35 9.90 3.37 -2.83
N ILE A 36 8.77 2.73 -2.51
CA ILE A 36 7.81 3.36 -1.62
C ILE A 36 8.39 3.48 -0.21
N SER A 37 9.18 2.51 0.22
CA SER A 37 9.74 2.55 1.57
C SER A 37 10.84 3.61 1.72
N SER A 38 11.31 4.18 0.63
CA SER A 38 12.30 5.25 0.70
C SER A 38 11.66 6.63 0.79
N MET A 39 10.34 6.73 0.70
CA MET A 39 9.68 8.03 0.64
C MET A 39 9.54 8.67 2.00
N GLY A 40 9.56 10.01 2.04
CA GLY A 40 9.32 10.74 3.26
C GLY A 40 7.92 10.49 3.77
N GLY A 41 7.79 10.27 5.08
CA GLY A 41 6.49 10.01 5.69
C GLY A 41 6.03 8.57 5.61
N TYR A 42 6.73 7.74 4.90
CA TYR A 42 6.40 6.30 4.87
C TYR A 42 6.65 5.67 6.24
N VAL A 43 5.71 4.81 6.68
CA VAL A 43 5.84 4.12 7.95
C VAL A 43 5.99 2.61 7.74
N SER A 44 5.06 2.00 7.01
CA SER A 44 5.09 0.55 6.82
C SER A 44 4.17 0.16 5.66
N HIS A 45 4.30 -1.07 5.20
CA HIS A 45 3.36 -1.59 4.21
C HIS A 45 3.22 -3.10 4.36
N GLU A 46 2.13 -3.61 3.82
CA GLU A 46 1.87 -5.04 3.71
C GLU A 46 1.15 -5.30 2.41
N LEU A 47 1.44 -6.43 1.82
CA LEU A 47 0.72 -6.90 0.64
C LEU A 47 0.14 -8.26 0.97
N HIS A 48 -1.18 -8.38 0.87
CA HIS A 48 -1.88 -9.62 1.18
C HIS A 48 -2.52 -10.18 -0.07
N ARG A 49 -2.60 -11.50 -0.14
CA ARG A 49 -3.29 -12.19 -1.22
C ARG A 49 -4.70 -12.53 -0.74
N CYS A 50 -5.70 -12.27 -1.58
CA CYS A 50 -7.07 -12.61 -1.24
C CYS A 50 -7.26 -14.13 -1.36
N LEU A 51 -7.91 -14.73 -0.37
CA LEU A 51 -8.14 -16.16 -0.38
C LEU A 51 -9.36 -16.53 -1.23
N GLU A 52 -10.38 -15.67 -1.22
CA GLU A 52 -11.63 -15.96 -1.92
C GLU A 52 -11.62 -15.59 -3.38
N THR A 53 -10.84 -14.60 -3.76
CA THR A 53 -10.81 -14.11 -5.13
C THR A 53 -9.40 -14.27 -5.67
N ALA A 54 -9.24 -15.14 -6.65
CA ALA A 54 -7.94 -15.38 -7.25
C ALA A 54 -7.42 -14.12 -7.92
N SER A 55 -6.12 -13.93 -7.90
CA SER A 55 -5.43 -12.82 -8.54
C SER A 55 -5.69 -11.47 -7.90
N ARG A 56 -6.37 -11.43 -6.76
CA ARG A 56 -6.62 -10.18 -6.05
C ARG A 56 -5.70 -10.06 -4.86
N TYR A 57 -5.17 -8.85 -4.69
CA TYR A 57 -4.28 -8.52 -3.57
C TYR A 57 -4.82 -7.29 -2.86
N LEU A 58 -4.45 -7.16 -1.60
CA LEU A 58 -4.76 -5.98 -0.80
C LEU A 58 -3.44 -5.35 -0.39
N LEU A 59 -3.25 -4.10 -0.80
CA LEU A 59 -2.06 -3.34 -0.42
C LEU A 59 -2.44 -2.37 0.69
N LEU A 60 -1.71 -2.44 1.79
CA LEU A 60 -1.89 -1.56 2.93
C LEU A 60 -0.60 -0.79 3.14
N VAL A 61 -0.67 0.53 3.14
CA VAL A 61 0.50 1.38 3.39
C VAL A 61 0.15 2.39 4.46
N ARG A 62 1.02 2.53 5.45
CA ARG A 62 0.85 3.54 6.48
C ARG A 62 1.76 4.71 6.19
N TRP A 63 1.18 5.91 6.29
CA TRP A 63 1.88 7.17 6.06
C TRP A 63 1.70 8.05 7.28
N GLU A 64 2.69 8.89 7.57
CA GLU A 64 2.56 9.83 8.68
C GLU A 64 1.47 10.84 8.42
N ARG A 65 1.34 11.31 7.18
CA ARG A 65 0.32 12.26 6.79
C ARG A 65 -0.23 11.89 5.43
N LEU A 66 -1.48 12.29 5.18
CA LEU A 66 -2.12 12.04 3.89
C LEU A 66 -1.29 12.61 2.74
N GLU A 67 -0.77 13.81 2.92
CA GLU A 67 -0.03 14.49 1.86
C GLU A 67 1.27 13.79 1.50
N ASP A 68 1.82 13.01 2.40
CA ASP A 68 3.01 12.24 2.08
C ASP A 68 2.74 11.28 0.93
N HIS A 69 1.53 10.72 0.87
CA HIS A 69 1.15 9.86 -0.22
C HIS A 69 0.62 10.66 -1.41
N THR A 70 -0.39 11.50 -1.18
CA THR A 70 -1.13 12.09 -2.29
C THR A 70 -0.35 13.17 -3.02
N VAL A 71 0.58 13.83 -2.33
CA VAL A 71 1.40 14.87 -2.93
C VAL A 71 2.85 14.43 -3.03
N GLY A 72 3.42 13.99 -1.90
CA GLY A 72 4.83 13.64 -1.87
C GLY A 72 5.18 12.49 -2.80
N PHE A 73 4.54 11.34 -2.57
CA PHE A 73 4.86 10.16 -3.38
C PHE A 73 4.34 10.32 -4.82
N ARG A 74 3.05 10.63 -4.96
CA ARG A 74 2.45 10.71 -6.29
C ARG A 74 3.07 11.80 -7.16
N GLY A 75 3.62 12.85 -6.54
CA GLY A 75 4.28 13.91 -7.28
C GLY A 75 5.77 13.70 -7.49
N SER A 76 6.32 12.58 -7.06
CA SER A 76 7.75 12.36 -7.08
C SER A 76 8.20 11.63 -8.34
N PRO A 77 9.47 11.79 -8.72
CA PRO A 77 10.03 10.99 -9.82
C PRO A 77 10.01 9.50 -9.50
N GLN A 78 10.14 9.15 -8.22
CA GLN A 78 10.12 7.77 -7.80
C GLN A 78 8.79 7.11 -8.11
N TYR A 79 7.70 7.86 -8.07
CA TYR A 79 6.39 7.32 -8.40
C TYR A 79 6.32 6.85 -9.84
N GLN A 80 7.03 7.50 -10.77
CA GLN A 80 7.03 7.07 -12.17
C GLN A 80 7.64 5.69 -12.31
N GLU A 81 8.68 5.40 -11.54
CA GLU A 81 9.28 4.07 -11.57
C GLU A 81 8.35 3.04 -10.93
N TRP A 82 7.67 3.41 -9.85
CA TRP A 82 6.66 2.58 -9.21
C TRP A 82 5.57 2.19 -10.21
N ARG A 83 5.08 3.18 -10.96
CA ARG A 83 4.07 2.94 -11.99
C ARG A 83 4.58 2.00 -13.06
N ARG A 84 5.79 2.24 -13.52
CA ARG A 84 6.38 1.43 -14.58
C ARG A 84 6.49 -0.03 -14.19
N LEU A 85 6.81 -0.28 -12.94
CA LEU A 85 6.97 -1.65 -12.47
C LEU A 85 5.65 -2.36 -12.23
N LEU A 86 4.58 -1.63 -11.86
CA LEU A 86 3.40 -2.26 -11.30
C LEU A 86 2.09 -2.03 -12.07
N HIS A 87 1.90 -0.86 -12.68
CA HIS A 87 0.56 -0.50 -13.14
C HIS A 87 0.05 -1.36 -14.28
N HIS A 88 0.95 -1.92 -15.07
CA HIS A 88 0.54 -2.76 -16.20
C HIS A 88 -0.02 -4.11 -15.77
N PHE A 89 0.11 -4.47 -14.50
CA PHE A 89 -0.45 -5.73 -14.00
C PHE A 89 -1.94 -5.60 -13.65
N TYR A 90 -2.47 -4.39 -13.51
CA TYR A 90 -3.80 -4.20 -12.93
C TYR A 90 -4.90 -4.15 -13.97
N ASP A 91 -6.00 -4.89 -13.72
CA ASP A 91 -7.19 -4.88 -14.56
C ASP A 91 -8.38 -5.36 -13.74
N PRO A 92 -9.29 -4.47 -13.36
CA PRO A 92 -9.31 -3.03 -13.65
C PRO A 92 -8.29 -2.27 -12.82
N PHE A 93 -8.07 -1.01 -13.19
CA PHE A 93 -7.15 -0.18 -12.43
C PHE A 93 -7.73 0.07 -11.03
N PRO A 94 -6.91 -0.01 -9.98
CA PRO A 94 -7.44 0.02 -8.62
C PRO A 94 -7.90 1.39 -8.19
N THR A 95 -8.87 1.38 -7.28
CA THR A 95 -9.25 2.56 -6.52
C THR A 95 -8.47 2.53 -5.21
N VAL A 96 -7.95 3.67 -4.82
CA VAL A 96 -7.17 3.80 -3.60
C VAL A 96 -7.95 4.66 -2.62
N GLU A 97 -8.11 4.16 -1.38
CA GLU A 97 -8.81 4.88 -0.34
C GLU A 97 -7.90 5.06 0.86
N HIS A 98 -8.22 6.05 1.67
CA HIS A 98 -7.42 6.35 2.86
C HIS A 98 -8.31 6.29 4.08
N TYR A 99 -7.77 5.73 5.17
CA TYR A 99 -8.53 5.47 6.40
C TYR A 99 -7.78 6.01 7.59
N LEU A 100 -8.56 6.47 8.57
CA LEU A 100 -8.03 6.95 9.83
C LEU A 100 -8.58 6.06 10.92
N ALA A 101 -7.72 5.64 11.85
CA ALA A 101 -8.17 4.77 12.92
C ALA A 101 -9.23 5.45 13.76
N VAL A 102 -10.26 4.68 14.18
CA VAL A 102 -11.28 5.20 15.10
C VAL A 102 -10.68 5.16 16.49
N PRO A 103 -10.66 6.28 17.21
CA PRO A 103 -10.04 6.32 18.53
C PRO A 103 -10.71 5.35 19.49
N GLY A 104 -9.90 4.69 20.30
CA GLY A 104 -10.41 3.79 21.34
C GLY A 104 -10.84 2.43 20.85
N VAL A 105 -10.68 2.15 19.57
CA VAL A 105 -11.08 0.86 19.01
C VAL A 105 -9.84 0.16 18.51
N ARG A 106 -9.24 -0.65 19.39
CA ARG A 106 -8.05 -1.38 19.03
C ARG A 106 -7.93 -2.55 19.99
N GLY A 107 -7.77 -3.73 19.44
CA GLY A 107 -7.64 -4.92 20.26
C GLY A 107 -6.42 -5.71 19.89
N GLN A 108 -5.94 -6.49 20.85
CA GLN A 108 -4.79 -7.35 20.62
C GLN A 108 -4.89 -8.47 21.65
N ARG A 109 -4.64 -9.69 21.19
CA ARG A 109 -4.67 -10.82 22.11
C ARG A 109 -3.53 -10.67 23.11
N GLU A 110 -3.84 -10.93 24.38
CA GLU A 110 -2.82 -10.95 25.38
C GLU A 110 -2.26 -12.35 25.51
N GLU A 111 -0.99 -12.45 25.87
CA GLU A 111 -0.32 -13.73 26.01
C GLU A 111 -0.54 -14.37 27.37
#